data_17ca1fbb3bd941cf37da4831cacee53c
#
_entry.id   17ca1fbb3bd941cf37da4831cacee53c
#
_cell.length_a   1.000
_cell.length_b   1.000
_cell.length_c   1.000
_cell.angle_alpha   90.00
_cell.angle_beta   90.00
_cell.angle_gamma   90.00
#
_symmetry.space_group_name_H-M   'P 1'
#
loop_
_entity.id
_entity.type
_entity.pdbx_description
1 polymer ?
#
loop_
_entity_poly.entity_id
_entity_poly.type
_entity_poly.pdbx_seq_one_letter_code
_entity_poly.pdbx_strand_id
1 'polypeptide(L)'
;MKTYLVGGAIRDRLLGFQPKERDWVVVGSSPQEMKSRGFRQVGKDFPVFIHPQTGEEYALARTERKSGHGYSGFEFDTDSNVTLEQDLERRDLTINAIAEDEHGTLIDPFDGQKDIENKKLRHVSDAFSEDPLRVLRLARFKVRFDDFEIVPETLDKVTEIIESSELDHLTGERVWLEMYKSDNPWLFRKELTHMGADDVLYIDSKKSDGICLSPNMSNKLHMISCFIHEEVSNIDEFCLKLKIPNEYKDLANLLNQSKASIEEYEPVTDSYQQLIDIVKKLDIRKKDRLKNFFEVYTNDGNKGKVDFFQSFIEKLDQFRLEDEDRKKPNDEIKKVIEHSHRILAQDHIREYLDNQ
;
A
#
# COMPACT_ATOMS: atom_id res chain seq x y z
N MET A 1 -1.41 37.39 -7.10
CA MET A 1 -1.13 36.07 -6.53
C MET A 1 -1.80 35.98 -5.18
N LYS A 2 -2.67 35.01 -4.99
CA LYS A 2 -3.29 34.61 -3.70
C LYS A 2 -3.01 33.16 -3.45
N THR A 3 -2.83 32.78 -2.21
CA THR A 3 -2.54 31.38 -1.80
C THR A 3 -3.62 30.89 -0.86
N TYR A 4 -4.00 29.63 -1.03
CA TYR A 4 -5.02 28.98 -0.23
C TYR A 4 -4.54 27.60 0.20
N LEU A 5 -4.67 27.29 1.49
CA LEU A 5 -4.56 25.90 1.96
C LEU A 5 -5.76 25.14 1.43
N VAL A 6 -5.59 23.90 0.96
CA VAL A 6 -6.69 23.16 0.32
C VAL A 6 -6.73 21.66 0.69
N GLY A 7 -7.87 21.06 0.51
CA GLY A 7 -8.04 19.61 0.44
C GLY A 7 -7.85 18.88 1.77
N GLY A 8 -7.01 17.84 1.75
CA GLY A 8 -6.86 16.89 2.87
C GLY A 8 -6.53 17.53 4.22
N ALA A 9 -5.72 18.58 4.24
CA ALA A 9 -5.34 19.27 5.47
C ALA A 9 -6.54 19.92 6.18
N ILE A 10 -7.43 20.54 5.43
CA ILE A 10 -8.64 21.19 5.98
C ILE A 10 -9.64 20.12 6.45
N ARG A 11 -9.92 19.12 5.59
CA ARG A 11 -10.78 17.99 5.96
C ARG A 11 -10.33 17.32 7.24
N ASP A 12 -9.04 16.96 7.34
CA ASP A 12 -8.51 16.26 8.50
C ASP A 12 -8.65 17.12 9.77
N ARG A 13 -8.38 18.42 9.70
CA ARG A 13 -8.57 19.35 10.81
C ARG A 13 -10.04 19.46 11.23
N LEU A 14 -10.98 19.54 10.29
CA LEU A 14 -12.43 19.58 10.58
C LEU A 14 -12.92 18.29 11.24
N LEU A 15 -12.28 17.16 10.92
CA LEU A 15 -12.51 15.86 11.56
C LEU A 15 -11.76 15.66 12.88
N GLY A 16 -10.96 16.64 13.33
CA GLY A 16 -10.21 16.57 14.58
C GLY A 16 -8.87 15.82 14.45
N PHE A 17 -8.44 15.46 13.23
CA PHE A 17 -7.13 14.86 12.99
C PHE A 17 -6.05 15.92 12.80
N GLN A 18 -4.79 15.56 13.12
CA GLN A 18 -3.64 16.40 12.78
C GLN A 18 -3.27 16.17 11.30
N PRO A 19 -3.26 17.23 10.47
CA PRO A 19 -2.84 17.10 9.08
C PRO A 19 -1.37 16.68 8.97
N LYS A 20 -1.09 15.69 8.13
CA LYS A 20 0.29 15.22 7.87
C LYS A 20 1.00 16.05 6.81
N GLU A 21 0.26 16.54 5.84
CA GLU A 21 0.76 17.29 4.67
C GLU A 21 -0.11 18.52 4.46
N ARG A 22 0.46 19.56 3.87
CA ARG A 22 -0.24 20.81 3.53
C ARG A 22 -0.04 21.10 2.06
N ASP A 23 -1.14 21.09 1.33
CA ASP A 23 -1.18 21.43 -0.08
C ASP A 23 -1.73 22.84 -0.27
N TRP A 24 -1.05 23.62 -1.09
CA TRP A 24 -1.42 24.99 -1.36
C TRP A 24 -1.81 25.19 -2.82
N VAL A 25 -2.90 25.92 -3.06
CA VAL A 25 -3.30 26.38 -4.39
C VAL A 25 -2.94 27.88 -4.52
N VAL A 26 -2.36 28.21 -5.66
CA VAL A 26 -1.97 29.59 -6.01
C VAL A 26 -2.84 30.09 -7.15
N VAL A 27 -3.61 31.15 -6.90
CA VAL A 27 -4.49 31.79 -7.88
C VAL A 27 -3.87 33.11 -8.35
N GLY A 28 -4.00 33.42 -9.65
CA GLY A 28 -3.54 34.66 -10.23
C GLY A 28 -2.01 34.76 -10.30
N SER A 29 -1.34 33.67 -10.65
CA SER A 29 0.12 33.62 -10.82
C SER A 29 0.49 32.76 -12.03
N SER A 30 1.76 32.78 -12.40
CA SER A 30 2.32 32.00 -13.51
C SER A 30 3.56 31.19 -13.06
N PRO A 31 3.97 30.17 -13.81
CA PRO A 31 5.21 29.44 -13.52
C PRO A 31 6.44 30.33 -13.43
N GLN A 32 6.49 31.36 -14.26
CA GLN A 32 7.59 32.34 -14.27
C GLN A 32 7.59 33.18 -12.98
N GLU A 33 6.43 33.65 -12.55
CA GLU A 33 6.30 34.40 -11.30
C GLU A 33 6.68 33.54 -10.08
N MET A 34 6.22 32.29 -10.03
CA MET A 34 6.59 31.35 -8.95
C MET A 34 8.11 31.16 -8.87
N LYS A 35 8.78 30.95 -10.00
CA LYS A 35 10.24 30.79 -10.06
C LYS A 35 10.96 32.10 -9.63
N SER A 36 10.46 33.25 -10.04
CA SER A 36 11.05 34.57 -9.65
C SER A 36 10.96 34.82 -8.15
N ARG A 37 9.98 34.21 -7.47
CA ARG A 37 9.80 34.25 -6.01
C ARG A 37 10.61 33.19 -5.28
N GLY A 38 11.45 32.40 -5.99
CA GLY A 38 12.34 31.40 -5.40
C GLY A 38 11.71 30.02 -5.22
N PHE A 39 10.51 29.78 -5.71
CA PHE A 39 9.93 28.43 -5.69
C PHE A 39 10.62 27.52 -6.69
N ARG A 40 10.87 26.28 -6.30
CA ARG A 40 11.48 25.25 -7.16
C ARG A 40 10.41 24.40 -7.82
N GLN A 41 10.31 24.44 -9.15
CA GLN A 41 9.40 23.60 -9.90
C GLN A 41 9.84 22.12 -9.84
N VAL A 42 8.89 21.20 -9.58
CA VAL A 42 9.02 19.76 -9.67
C VAL A 42 7.92 19.23 -10.59
N GLY A 43 8.20 18.10 -11.29
CA GLY A 43 7.29 17.55 -12.31
C GLY A 43 7.44 18.21 -13.69
N LYS A 44 7.31 17.42 -14.76
CA LYS A 44 7.40 17.90 -16.16
C LYS A 44 6.02 18.33 -16.68
N ASP A 45 5.04 17.48 -16.49
CA ASP A 45 3.71 17.63 -17.08
C ASP A 45 2.78 18.41 -16.15
N PHE A 46 3.17 18.54 -14.89
CA PHE A 46 2.39 19.12 -13.84
C PHE A 46 3.27 20.03 -12.95
N PRO A 47 3.11 21.37 -13.05
CA PRO A 47 3.95 22.28 -12.29
C PRO A 47 3.52 22.34 -10.81
N VAL A 48 4.08 21.47 -9.99
CA VAL A 48 4.13 21.63 -8.53
C VAL A 48 5.37 22.43 -8.18
N PHE A 49 5.26 23.32 -7.23
CA PHE A 49 6.31 24.20 -6.77
C PHE A 49 6.58 23.97 -5.30
N ILE A 50 7.85 23.74 -4.95
CA ILE A 50 8.28 23.57 -3.56
C ILE A 50 8.65 24.93 -3.00
N HIS A 51 8.06 25.28 -1.86
CA HIS A 51 8.35 26.52 -1.16
C HIS A 51 9.79 26.51 -0.61
N PRO A 52 10.59 27.58 -0.84
CA PRO A 52 12.04 27.55 -0.56
C PRO A 52 12.40 27.43 0.93
N GLN A 53 11.52 27.81 1.84
CA GLN A 53 11.78 27.81 3.28
C GLN A 53 11.04 26.67 4.00
N THR A 54 9.78 26.40 3.66
CA THR A 54 8.95 25.41 4.37
C THR A 54 9.01 24.01 3.76
N GLY A 55 9.39 23.90 2.46
CA GLY A 55 9.38 22.66 1.72
C GLY A 55 7.97 22.18 1.33
N GLU A 56 6.93 22.93 1.65
CA GLU A 56 5.53 22.61 1.33
C GLU A 56 5.25 22.73 -0.17
N GLU A 57 4.26 21.99 -0.64
CA GLU A 57 3.86 21.92 -2.05
C GLU A 57 2.83 22.99 -2.39
N TYR A 58 3.11 23.71 -3.49
CA TYR A 58 2.25 24.74 -4.06
C TYR A 58 1.93 24.38 -5.51
N ALA A 59 0.66 24.33 -5.87
CA ALA A 59 0.19 24.12 -7.24
C ALA A 59 -0.52 25.38 -7.75
N LEU A 60 -0.32 25.74 -9.02
CA LEU A 60 -1.14 26.78 -9.64
C LEU A 60 -2.58 26.27 -9.76
N ALA A 61 -3.55 27.16 -9.54
CA ALA A 61 -4.94 26.89 -9.85
C ALA A 61 -5.06 26.46 -11.31
N ARG A 62 -5.84 25.44 -11.59
CA ARG A 62 -5.97 24.88 -12.94
C ARG A 62 -7.35 24.32 -13.18
N THR A 63 -7.71 24.27 -14.46
CA THR A 63 -8.74 23.39 -14.96
C THR A 63 -8.10 22.18 -15.65
N GLU A 64 -8.80 21.08 -15.64
CA GLU A 64 -8.42 19.84 -16.32
C GLU A 64 -9.45 19.59 -17.40
N ARG A 65 -9.00 19.21 -18.60
CA ARG A 65 -9.87 18.82 -19.69
C ARG A 65 -9.41 17.49 -20.26
N LYS A 66 -10.31 16.53 -20.29
CA LYS A 66 -10.03 15.22 -20.90
C LYS A 66 -9.94 15.38 -22.42
N SER A 67 -8.79 15.07 -23.02
CA SER A 67 -8.53 15.10 -24.46
C SER A 67 -8.22 13.70 -25.03
N GLY A 68 -8.16 12.65 -24.19
CA GLY A 68 -7.87 11.26 -24.59
C GLY A 68 -8.10 10.26 -23.48
N HIS A 69 -7.69 9.02 -23.69
CA HIS A 69 -7.81 7.94 -22.69
C HIS A 69 -6.62 7.91 -21.73
N GLY A 70 -6.88 7.54 -20.48
CA GLY A 70 -5.87 7.36 -19.43
C GLY A 70 -5.24 8.66 -18.95
N TYR A 71 -4.10 8.55 -18.22
CA TYR A 71 -3.43 9.68 -17.57
C TYR A 71 -2.83 10.70 -18.55
N SER A 72 -2.32 10.27 -19.69
CA SER A 72 -1.78 11.16 -20.75
C SER A 72 -2.86 11.88 -21.57
N GLY A 73 -4.13 11.58 -21.30
CA GLY A 73 -5.28 12.16 -21.97
C GLY A 73 -5.83 13.43 -21.33
N PHE A 74 -5.07 14.08 -20.44
CA PHE A 74 -5.48 15.36 -19.83
C PHE A 74 -4.68 16.52 -20.37
N GLU A 75 -5.39 17.59 -20.75
CA GLU A 75 -4.83 18.91 -20.98
C GLU A 75 -5.06 19.76 -19.74
N PHE A 76 -3.99 20.36 -19.24
CA PHE A 76 -4.04 21.21 -18.05
C PHE A 76 -3.96 22.67 -18.50
N ASP A 77 -4.98 23.45 -18.16
CA ASP A 77 -4.94 24.90 -18.32
C ASP A 77 -4.58 25.53 -16.96
N THR A 78 -3.42 26.18 -16.94
CA THR A 78 -2.90 26.91 -15.77
C THR A 78 -2.87 28.41 -16.03
N ASP A 79 -3.80 28.90 -16.86
CA ASP A 79 -3.94 30.36 -17.09
C ASP A 79 -4.13 31.06 -15.74
N SER A 80 -3.51 32.22 -15.62
CA SER A 80 -3.64 33.10 -14.42
C SER A 80 -5.08 33.53 -14.13
N ASN A 81 -6.00 33.33 -15.07
CA ASN A 81 -7.43 33.63 -14.92
C ASN A 81 -8.23 32.51 -14.27
N VAL A 82 -7.64 31.30 -14.09
CA VAL A 82 -8.33 30.19 -13.41
C VAL A 82 -8.63 30.59 -11.96
N THR A 83 -9.90 30.50 -11.59
CA THR A 83 -10.37 30.86 -10.26
C THR A 83 -10.15 29.74 -9.24
N LEU A 84 -10.22 30.05 -7.95
CA LEU A 84 -10.19 29.05 -6.88
C LEU A 84 -11.34 28.07 -7.00
N GLU A 85 -12.54 28.56 -7.31
CA GLU A 85 -13.76 27.73 -7.43
C GLU A 85 -13.59 26.70 -8.56
N GLN A 86 -13.07 27.08 -9.72
CA GLN A 86 -12.77 26.16 -10.82
C GLN A 86 -11.73 25.09 -10.44
N ASP A 87 -10.70 25.43 -9.63
CA ASP A 87 -9.76 24.43 -9.12
C ASP A 87 -10.40 23.49 -8.11
N LEU A 88 -11.33 23.96 -7.28
CA LEU A 88 -12.07 23.14 -6.33
C LEU A 88 -13.09 22.23 -7.04
N GLU A 89 -13.77 22.71 -8.10
CA GLU A 89 -14.79 21.99 -8.86
C GLU A 89 -14.26 20.70 -9.50
N ARG A 90 -13.00 20.71 -9.98
CA ARG A 90 -12.38 19.53 -10.61
C ARG A 90 -11.93 18.45 -9.61
N ARG A 91 -12.04 18.67 -8.30
CA ARG A 91 -11.61 17.71 -7.27
C ARG A 91 -12.54 16.50 -7.20
N ASP A 92 -12.07 15.46 -6.51
CA ASP A 92 -12.78 14.18 -6.38
C ASP A 92 -14.05 14.29 -5.51
N LEU A 93 -13.90 14.71 -4.25
CA LEU A 93 -14.99 14.72 -3.27
C LEU A 93 -15.15 16.11 -2.65
N THR A 94 -16.38 16.46 -2.29
CA THR A 94 -16.73 17.74 -1.63
C THR A 94 -15.89 17.98 -0.38
N ILE A 95 -15.66 16.94 0.42
CA ILE A 95 -14.83 17.00 1.64
C ILE A 95 -13.35 17.33 1.36
N ASN A 96 -12.90 17.22 0.11
CA ASN A 96 -11.56 17.58 -0.36
C ASN A 96 -11.56 18.89 -1.16
N ALA A 97 -12.75 19.50 -1.39
CA ALA A 97 -12.94 20.73 -2.18
C ALA A 97 -13.17 21.95 -1.30
N ILE A 98 -12.56 21.98 -0.15
CA ILE A 98 -12.58 23.09 0.81
C ILE A 98 -11.23 23.79 0.76
N ALA A 99 -11.24 25.13 0.77
CA ALA A 99 -10.05 25.96 0.83
C ALA A 99 -10.07 26.87 2.07
N GLU A 100 -8.89 27.35 2.48
CA GLU A 100 -8.74 28.32 3.56
C GLU A 100 -7.79 29.42 3.11
N ASP A 101 -8.20 30.67 3.33
CA ASP A 101 -7.38 31.84 3.02
C ASP A 101 -6.32 32.14 4.12
N GLU A 102 -5.51 33.16 3.89
CA GLU A 102 -4.46 33.60 4.83
C GLU A 102 -4.99 34.13 6.17
N HIS A 103 -6.29 34.39 6.27
CA HIS A 103 -6.96 34.86 7.48
C HIS A 103 -7.67 33.74 8.24
N GLY A 104 -7.61 32.51 7.71
CA GLY A 104 -8.28 31.34 8.28
C GLY A 104 -9.76 31.23 7.90
N THR A 105 -10.22 32.00 6.91
CA THR A 105 -11.60 31.95 6.41
C THR A 105 -11.76 30.73 5.49
N LEU A 106 -12.73 29.86 5.79
CA LEU A 106 -13.04 28.73 4.93
C LEU A 106 -13.87 29.16 3.71
N ILE A 107 -13.48 28.66 2.55
CA ILE A 107 -14.14 28.86 1.25
C ILE A 107 -14.60 27.48 0.80
N ASP A 108 -15.89 27.26 0.80
CA ASP A 108 -16.53 25.95 0.59
C ASP A 108 -17.73 26.07 -0.36
N PRO A 109 -17.47 26.23 -1.68
CA PRO A 109 -18.52 26.42 -2.66
C PRO A 109 -19.35 25.15 -2.93
N PHE A 110 -18.91 23.98 -2.46
CA PHE A 110 -19.52 22.69 -2.75
C PHE A 110 -20.08 21.97 -1.50
N ASP A 111 -20.34 22.71 -0.40
CA ASP A 111 -20.92 22.16 0.85
C ASP A 111 -20.09 21.01 1.49
N GLY A 112 -18.77 21.00 1.32
CA GLY A 112 -17.91 19.96 1.88
C GLY A 112 -17.94 19.88 3.40
N GLN A 113 -18.07 21.02 4.11
CA GLN A 113 -18.25 21.05 5.56
C GLN A 113 -19.54 20.35 6.00
N LYS A 114 -20.62 20.58 5.28
CA LYS A 114 -21.91 19.91 5.53
C LYS A 114 -21.84 18.40 5.28
N ASP A 115 -21.11 17.98 4.23
CA ASP A 115 -20.90 16.56 3.95
C ASP A 115 -19.99 15.90 5.02
N ILE A 116 -19.00 16.62 5.58
CA ILE A 116 -18.23 16.17 6.75
C ILE A 116 -19.14 15.96 7.97
N GLU A 117 -19.98 16.95 8.31
CA GLU A 117 -20.92 16.88 9.44
C GLU A 117 -21.92 15.72 9.29
N ASN A 118 -22.42 15.50 8.06
CA ASN A 118 -23.40 14.44 7.76
C ASN A 118 -22.73 13.11 7.39
N LYS A 119 -21.40 13.03 7.44
CA LYS A 119 -20.64 11.81 7.11
C LYS A 119 -20.95 11.26 5.72
N LYS A 120 -20.89 12.12 4.70
CA LYS A 120 -21.17 11.77 3.30
C LYS A 120 -19.92 11.85 2.44
N LEU A 121 -19.76 10.88 1.55
CA LEU A 121 -18.79 10.88 0.46
C LEU A 121 -19.52 11.23 -0.83
N ARG A 122 -19.41 12.48 -1.25
CA ARG A 122 -20.07 13.05 -2.42
C ARG A 122 -19.03 13.54 -3.40
N HIS A 123 -19.19 13.23 -4.69
CA HIS A 123 -18.40 13.83 -5.76
C HIS A 123 -18.69 15.34 -5.89
N VAL A 124 -17.74 16.10 -6.39
CA VAL A 124 -17.87 17.58 -6.49
C VAL A 124 -18.74 17.94 -7.71
N SER A 125 -18.44 17.39 -8.86
CA SER A 125 -19.05 17.73 -10.15
C SER A 125 -18.98 16.56 -11.13
N ASP A 126 -19.49 16.75 -12.35
CA ASP A 126 -19.39 15.76 -13.44
C ASP A 126 -17.92 15.46 -13.83
N ALA A 127 -17.00 16.36 -13.53
CA ALA A 127 -15.56 16.11 -13.69
C ALA A 127 -15.07 14.85 -12.93
N PHE A 128 -15.86 14.33 -11.98
CA PHE A 128 -15.55 13.08 -11.28
C PHE A 128 -15.34 11.92 -12.26
N SER A 129 -16.17 11.83 -13.30
CA SER A 129 -16.10 10.77 -14.30
C SER A 129 -14.91 10.90 -15.28
N GLU A 130 -14.17 12.01 -15.26
CA GLU A 130 -13.04 12.22 -16.15
C GLU A 130 -11.80 11.40 -15.76
N ASP A 131 -11.54 11.19 -14.46
CA ASP A 131 -10.41 10.39 -13.98
C ASP A 131 -10.88 9.10 -13.30
N PRO A 132 -10.72 7.93 -13.95
CA PRO A 132 -11.15 6.64 -13.40
C PRO A 132 -10.45 6.29 -12.08
N LEU A 133 -9.29 6.88 -11.76
CA LEU A 133 -8.63 6.68 -10.47
C LEU A 133 -9.50 7.13 -9.29
N ARG A 134 -10.46 8.02 -9.51
CA ARG A 134 -11.35 8.53 -8.45
C ARG A 134 -12.23 7.44 -7.85
N VAL A 135 -12.52 6.36 -8.59
CA VAL A 135 -13.18 5.16 -8.05
C VAL A 135 -12.31 4.50 -6.97
N LEU A 136 -11.03 4.33 -7.24
CA LEU A 136 -10.08 3.75 -6.27
C LEU A 136 -9.86 4.69 -5.07
N ARG A 137 -9.79 6.00 -5.33
CA ARG A 137 -9.69 7.01 -4.28
C ARG A 137 -10.94 7.01 -3.37
N LEU A 138 -12.13 6.87 -3.95
CA LEU A 138 -13.38 6.74 -3.21
C LEU A 138 -13.38 5.51 -2.30
N ALA A 139 -12.96 4.34 -2.82
CA ALA A 139 -12.79 3.13 -2.02
C ALA A 139 -11.83 3.36 -0.85
N ARG A 140 -10.68 3.98 -1.10
CA ARG A 140 -9.70 4.32 -0.07
C ARG A 140 -10.25 5.29 0.98
N PHE A 141 -11.01 6.30 0.58
CA PHE A 141 -11.65 7.21 1.53
C PHE A 141 -12.73 6.51 2.35
N LYS A 142 -13.50 5.59 1.75
CA LYS A 142 -14.48 4.80 2.48
C LYS A 142 -13.83 3.89 3.53
N VAL A 143 -12.66 3.31 3.23
CA VAL A 143 -11.87 2.54 4.22
C VAL A 143 -11.38 3.43 5.36
N ARG A 144 -10.91 4.65 5.05
CA ARG A 144 -10.41 5.60 6.05
C ARG A 144 -11.53 6.18 6.93
N PHE A 145 -12.69 6.41 6.35
CA PHE A 145 -13.86 6.98 6.99
C PHE A 145 -15.00 5.97 6.94
N ASP A 146 -14.87 4.90 7.74
CA ASP A 146 -15.76 3.74 7.72
C ASP A 146 -17.21 4.07 8.09
N ASP A 147 -17.42 5.14 8.85
CA ASP A 147 -18.72 5.68 9.26
C ASP A 147 -19.33 6.67 8.25
N PHE A 148 -18.60 6.99 7.15
CA PHE A 148 -19.13 7.83 6.07
C PHE A 148 -19.88 6.97 5.04
N GLU A 149 -20.98 7.48 4.52
CA GLU A 149 -21.78 6.84 3.48
C GLU A 149 -21.51 7.46 2.11
N ILE A 150 -21.30 6.61 1.11
CA ILE A 150 -21.22 7.07 -0.28
C ILE A 150 -22.64 7.39 -0.73
N VAL A 151 -22.88 8.62 -1.21
CA VAL A 151 -24.21 9.03 -1.67
C VAL A 151 -24.57 8.35 -3.01
N PRO A 152 -25.88 8.07 -3.26
CA PRO A 152 -26.32 7.37 -4.47
C PRO A 152 -25.83 8.02 -5.76
N GLU A 153 -25.86 9.34 -5.84
CA GLU A 153 -25.43 10.10 -7.01
C GLU A 153 -23.93 9.90 -7.33
N THR A 154 -23.11 9.60 -6.31
CA THR A 154 -21.70 9.28 -6.50
C THR A 154 -21.50 7.83 -6.98
N LEU A 155 -22.36 6.90 -6.51
CA LEU A 155 -22.37 5.53 -7.02
C LEU A 155 -22.82 5.48 -8.49
N ASP A 156 -23.74 6.35 -8.90
CA ASP A 156 -24.12 6.49 -10.31
C ASP A 156 -22.92 6.89 -11.17
N LYS A 157 -22.07 7.84 -10.69
CA LYS A 157 -20.83 8.23 -11.39
C LYS A 157 -19.78 7.10 -11.42
N VAL A 158 -19.71 6.30 -10.38
CA VAL A 158 -18.85 5.09 -10.39
C VAL A 158 -19.33 4.11 -11.46
N THR A 159 -20.62 3.88 -11.55
CA THR A 159 -21.24 3.01 -12.55
C THR A 159 -20.94 3.50 -13.98
N GLU A 160 -21.09 4.81 -14.25
CA GLU A 160 -20.72 5.43 -15.55
C GLU A 160 -19.26 5.13 -15.92
N ILE A 161 -18.32 5.25 -14.96
CA ILE A 161 -16.89 4.97 -15.20
C ILE A 161 -16.66 3.49 -15.52
N ILE A 162 -17.31 2.57 -14.79
CA ILE A 162 -17.19 1.13 -15.03
C ILE A 162 -17.74 0.76 -16.42
N GLU A 163 -18.95 1.22 -16.76
CA GLU A 163 -19.59 0.94 -18.03
C GLU A 163 -18.80 1.50 -19.23
N SER A 164 -18.05 2.59 -19.04
CA SER A 164 -17.18 3.15 -20.07
C SER A 164 -15.87 2.39 -20.28
N SER A 165 -15.57 1.37 -19.46
CA SER A 165 -14.28 0.62 -19.45
C SER A 165 -13.04 1.49 -19.22
N GLU A 166 -13.20 2.70 -18.67
CA GLU A 166 -12.06 3.60 -18.39
C GLU A 166 -11.13 3.06 -17.29
N LEU A 167 -11.63 2.19 -16.41
CA LEU A 167 -10.79 1.52 -15.41
C LEU A 167 -9.69 0.65 -16.04
N ASP A 168 -9.93 0.08 -17.22
CA ASP A 168 -8.97 -0.78 -17.94
C ASP A 168 -7.73 0.00 -18.41
N HIS A 169 -7.83 1.32 -18.47
CA HIS A 169 -6.73 2.22 -18.85
C HIS A 169 -5.88 2.70 -17.67
N LEU A 170 -6.21 2.27 -16.44
CA LEU A 170 -5.37 2.58 -15.29
C LEU A 170 -4.06 1.80 -15.33
N THR A 171 -2.95 2.51 -15.12
CA THR A 171 -1.67 1.83 -14.98
C THR A 171 -1.57 1.10 -13.64
N GLY A 172 -0.88 -0.03 -13.64
CA GLY A 172 -0.70 -0.83 -12.41
C GLY A 172 -0.09 -0.04 -11.27
N GLU A 173 0.83 0.91 -11.56
CA GLU A 173 1.43 1.78 -10.55
C GLU A 173 0.39 2.68 -9.85
N ARG A 174 -0.60 3.20 -10.59
CA ARG A 174 -1.66 4.04 -10.00
C ARG A 174 -2.57 3.21 -9.10
N VAL A 175 -2.92 2.01 -9.54
CA VAL A 175 -3.71 1.05 -8.74
C VAL A 175 -2.95 0.67 -7.48
N TRP A 176 -1.69 0.28 -7.61
CA TRP A 176 -0.81 -0.03 -6.49
C TRP A 176 -0.73 1.10 -5.47
N LEU A 177 -0.55 2.34 -5.92
CA LEU A 177 -0.42 3.50 -5.04
C LEU A 177 -1.68 3.76 -4.20
N GLU A 178 -2.89 3.59 -4.76
CA GLU A 178 -4.12 3.76 -4.00
C GLU A 178 -4.34 2.60 -3.01
N MET A 179 -4.04 1.36 -3.40
CA MET A 179 -4.04 0.21 -2.48
C MET A 179 -3.01 0.39 -1.36
N TYR A 180 -1.79 0.83 -1.68
CA TYR A 180 -0.73 1.09 -0.70
C TYR A 180 -1.09 2.21 0.28
N LYS A 181 -1.75 3.27 -0.18
CA LYS A 181 -2.21 4.38 0.65
C LYS A 181 -3.43 4.03 1.51
N SER A 182 -4.12 2.95 1.19
CA SER A 182 -5.23 2.47 2.01
C SER A 182 -4.74 1.98 3.36
N ASP A 183 -5.53 2.19 4.40
CA ASP A 183 -5.21 1.74 5.76
C ASP A 183 -5.36 0.22 5.91
N ASN A 184 -6.16 -0.42 5.02
CA ASN A 184 -6.40 -1.85 5.03
C ASN A 184 -6.70 -2.35 3.59
N PRO A 185 -5.84 -3.22 2.99
CA PRO A 185 -6.02 -3.69 1.61
C PRO A 185 -7.21 -4.65 1.45
N TRP A 186 -7.61 -5.42 2.47
CA TRP A 186 -8.80 -6.28 2.42
C TRP A 186 -10.08 -5.44 2.39
N LEU A 187 -10.16 -4.41 3.24
CA LEU A 187 -11.29 -3.49 3.20
C LEU A 187 -11.33 -2.69 1.90
N PHE A 188 -10.17 -2.30 1.38
CA PHE A 188 -10.07 -1.62 0.08
C PHE A 188 -10.62 -2.50 -1.05
N ARG A 189 -10.22 -3.77 -1.12
CA ARG A 189 -10.79 -4.74 -2.07
C ARG A 189 -12.30 -4.88 -1.88
N LYS A 190 -12.74 -5.03 -0.63
CA LYS A 190 -14.18 -5.16 -0.30
C LYS A 190 -14.98 -3.98 -0.82
N GLU A 191 -14.51 -2.75 -0.61
CA GLU A 191 -15.21 -1.56 -1.10
C GLU A 191 -15.24 -1.50 -2.63
N LEU A 192 -14.14 -1.90 -3.31
CA LEU A 192 -14.14 -2.03 -4.77
C LEU A 192 -15.15 -3.08 -5.26
N THR A 193 -15.22 -4.23 -4.59
CA THR A 193 -16.22 -5.28 -4.90
C THR A 193 -17.65 -4.78 -4.72
N HIS A 194 -17.94 -4.04 -3.64
CA HIS A 194 -19.26 -3.43 -3.43
C HIS A 194 -19.65 -2.44 -4.52
N MET A 195 -18.68 -1.78 -5.14
CA MET A 195 -18.86 -0.85 -6.25
C MET A 195 -18.83 -1.54 -7.63
N GLY A 196 -18.53 -2.84 -7.70
CA GLY A 196 -18.35 -3.58 -8.96
C GLY A 196 -17.08 -3.22 -9.72
N ALA A 197 -16.04 -2.76 -9.03
CA ALA A 197 -14.79 -2.25 -9.61
C ALA A 197 -13.55 -3.09 -9.25
N ASP A 198 -13.69 -4.29 -8.69
CA ASP A 198 -12.58 -5.09 -8.17
C ASP A 198 -11.73 -5.78 -9.26
N ASP A 199 -12.23 -5.90 -10.49
CA ASP A 199 -11.47 -6.42 -11.64
C ASP A 199 -10.17 -5.64 -11.87
N VAL A 200 -10.12 -4.36 -11.51
CA VAL A 200 -8.93 -3.51 -11.60
C VAL A 200 -7.76 -4.01 -10.77
N LEU A 201 -8.02 -4.83 -9.74
CA LEU A 201 -6.99 -5.44 -8.91
C LEU A 201 -6.40 -6.72 -9.52
N TYR A 202 -6.98 -7.27 -10.59
CA TYR A 202 -6.51 -8.52 -11.22
C TYR A 202 -6.42 -9.70 -10.25
N ILE A 203 -7.29 -9.77 -9.23
CA ILE A 203 -7.33 -10.85 -8.25
C ILE A 203 -8.33 -11.89 -8.72
N ASP A 204 -7.86 -13.13 -8.92
CA ASP A 204 -8.75 -14.25 -9.23
C ASP A 204 -9.57 -14.61 -7.96
N SER A 205 -10.89 -14.52 -8.05
CA SER A 205 -11.84 -14.64 -6.96
C SER A 205 -11.90 -16.02 -6.27
N LYS A 206 -11.08 -16.98 -6.71
CA LYS A 206 -11.16 -18.38 -6.26
C LYS A 206 -10.52 -18.66 -4.89
N LYS A 207 -9.83 -17.71 -4.25
CA LYS A 207 -9.04 -18.00 -3.05
C LYS A 207 -9.71 -17.72 -1.72
N SER A 208 -10.68 -16.83 -1.61
CA SER A 208 -11.28 -16.58 -0.30
C SER A 208 -12.78 -16.28 -0.33
N ASP A 209 -13.54 -17.11 0.36
CA ASP A 209 -14.90 -16.82 0.84
C ASP A 209 -14.88 -16.09 2.21
N GLY A 210 -13.71 -15.77 2.75
CA GLY A 210 -13.54 -15.19 4.06
C GLY A 210 -12.60 -13.98 4.07
N ILE A 211 -13.13 -12.84 4.49
CA ILE A 211 -12.31 -11.66 4.80
C ILE A 211 -11.50 -12.03 6.05
N CYS A 212 -10.22 -12.37 5.86
CA CYS A 212 -9.29 -12.43 6.98
C CYS A 212 -9.05 -10.99 7.44
N LEU A 213 -9.80 -10.56 8.42
CA LEU A 213 -9.56 -9.33 9.16
C LEU A 213 -8.35 -9.59 10.05
N SER A 214 -7.14 -9.58 9.48
CA SER A 214 -5.93 -9.62 10.29
C SER A 214 -5.81 -8.29 11.02
N PRO A 215 -6.08 -8.26 12.35
CA PRO A 215 -6.18 -7.01 13.06
C PRO A 215 -4.80 -6.43 13.34
N ASN A 216 -4.66 -5.12 13.19
CA ASN A 216 -3.58 -4.30 13.75
C ASN A 216 -2.14 -4.56 13.29
N MET A 217 -1.91 -4.89 12.01
CA MET A 217 -0.57 -4.80 11.45
C MET A 217 -0.22 -3.32 11.17
N SER A 218 0.56 -2.70 12.04
CA SER A 218 1.06 -1.32 11.82
C SER A 218 2.12 -1.26 10.72
N ASN A 219 2.79 -2.38 10.41
CA ASN A 219 3.80 -2.47 9.37
C ASN A 219 3.15 -2.75 8.00
N LYS A 220 3.26 -1.79 7.09
CA LYS A 220 2.71 -1.88 5.72
C LYS A 220 3.27 -3.08 4.93
N LEU A 221 4.56 -3.40 5.09
CA LEU A 221 5.17 -4.54 4.42
C LEU A 221 4.48 -5.85 4.85
N HIS A 222 4.29 -6.04 6.15
CA HIS A 222 3.64 -7.23 6.68
C HIS A 222 2.20 -7.32 6.22
N MET A 223 1.42 -6.26 6.40
CA MET A 223 0.01 -6.19 6.05
C MET A 223 -0.24 -6.52 4.57
N ILE A 224 0.48 -5.86 3.67
CA ILE A 224 0.30 -6.05 2.23
C ILE A 224 0.82 -7.43 1.79
N SER A 225 1.94 -7.93 2.34
CA SER A 225 2.43 -9.27 2.00
C SER A 225 1.49 -10.37 2.47
N CYS A 226 0.83 -10.20 3.62
CA CYS A 226 -0.23 -11.11 4.09
C CYS A 226 -1.43 -11.07 3.16
N PHE A 227 -1.90 -9.87 2.78
CA PHE A 227 -2.97 -9.72 1.82
C PHE A 227 -2.67 -10.44 0.50
N ILE A 228 -1.47 -10.25 -0.06
CA ILE A 228 -1.06 -10.92 -1.31
C ILE A 228 -1.04 -12.44 -1.12
N HIS A 229 -0.48 -12.94 -0.01
CA HIS A 229 -0.45 -14.36 0.30
C HIS A 229 -1.84 -14.99 0.40
N GLU A 230 -2.78 -14.29 1.04
CA GLU A 230 -4.14 -14.81 1.32
C GLU A 230 -5.07 -14.71 0.12
N GLU A 231 -5.03 -13.58 -0.61
CA GLU A 231 -6.00 -13.23 -1.63
C GLU A 231 -5.57 -13.57 -3.06
N VAL A 232 -4.25 -13.70 -3.32
CA VAL A 232 -3.72 -13.78 -4.67
C VAL A 232 -3.26 -15.20 -5.01
N SER A 233 -3.81 -15.79 -6.06
CA SER A 233 -3.43 -17.12 -6.54
C SER A 233 -2.10 -17.12 -7.27
N ASN A 234 -1.86 -16.16 -8.16
CA ASN A 234 -0.61 -15.99 -8.91
C ASN A 234 0.12 -14.72 -8.48
N ILE A 235 0.93 -14.85 -7.43
CA ILE A 235 1.66 -13.73 -6.82
C ILE A 235 2.59 -13.05 -7.83
N ASP A 236 3.25 -13.81 -8.69
CA ASP A 236 4.21 -13.27 -9.66
C ASP A 236 3.53 -12.38 -10.70
N GLU A 237 2.42 -12.83 -11.25
CA GLU A 237 1.63 -12.09 -12.24
C GLU A 237 1.00 -10.84 -11.63
N PHE A 238 0.40 -10.96 -10.46
CA PHE A 238 -0.21 -9.85 -9.71
C PHE A 238 0.80 -8.74 -9.44
N CYS A 239 1.96 -9.10 -8.87
CA CYS A 239 3.00 -8.13 -8.57
C CYS A 239 3.59 -7.48 -9.83
N LEU A 240 3.67 -8.23 -10.94
CA LEU A 240 4.13 -7.70 -12.22
C LEU A 240 3.14 -6.69 -12.80
N LYS A 241 1.84 -7.03 -12.82
CA LYS A 241 0.77 -6.16 -13.34
C LYS A 241 0.66 -4.85 -12.58
N LEU A 242 0.66 -4.92 -11.25
CA LEU A 242 0.54 -3.74 -10.38
C LEU A 242 1.87 -3.04 -10.10
N LYS A 243 3.01 -3.54 -10.61
CA LYS A 243 4.35 -2.99 -10.36
C LYS A 243 4.71 -2.92 -8.88
N ILE A 244 4.30 -3.92 -8.11
CA ILE A 244 4.54 -3.99 -6.68
C ILE A 244 6.04 -4.18 -6.41
N PRO A 245 6.64 -3.44 -5.45
CA PRO A 245 8.04 -3.60 -5.09
C PRO A 245 8.38 -5.03 -4.64
N ASN A 246 9.57 -5.50 -5.00
CA ASN A 246 10.00 -6.88 -4.79
C ASN A 246 9.96 -7.34 -3.32
N GLU A 247 10.13 -6.43 -2.36
CA GLU A 247 10.10 -6.77 -0.93
C GLU A 247 8.76 -7.37 -0.49
N TYR A 248 7.63 -6.85 -0.99
CA TYR A 248 6.28 -7.37 -0.73
C TYR A 248 6.08 -8.74 -1.36
N LYS A 249 6.49 -8.87 -2.62
CA LYS A 249 6.45 -10.11 -3.38
C LYS A 249 7.27 -11.22 -2.72
N ASP A 250 8.51 -10.90 -2.33
CA ASP A 250 9.45 -11.86 -1.70
C ASP A 250 8.90 -12.38 -0.37
N LEU A 251 8.30 -11.50 0.45
CA LEU A 251 7.70 -11.92 1.72
C LEU A 251 6.42 -12.71 1.50
N ALA A 252 5.54 -12.31 0.58
CA ALA A 252 4.32 -13.05 0.25
C ALA A 252 4.61 -14.45 -0.28
N ASN A 253 5.61 -14.59 -1.17
CA ASN A 253 6.06 -15.89 -1.65
C ASN A 253 6.63 -16.76 -0.53
N LEU A 254 7.39 -16.18 0.41
CA LEU A 254 7.92 -16.92 1.54
C LEU A 254 6.80 -17.43 2.46
N LEU A 255 5.79 -16.60 2.73
CA LEU A 255 4.58 -17.00 3.47
C LEU A 255 3.88 -18.16 2.76
N ASN A 256 3.67 -18.05 1.45
CA ASN A 256 3.01 -19.08 0.65
C ASN A 256 3.75 -20.42 0.63
N GLN A 257 5.09 -20.41 0.65
CA GLN A 257 5.92 -21.61 0.59
C GLN A 257 6.17 -22.28 1.94
N SER A 258 6.10 -21.52 3.03
CA SER A 258 6.64 -21.98 4.32
C SER A 258 5.65 -21.98 5.47
N LYS A 259 4.59 -21.12 5.44
CA LYS A 259 3.65 -20.98 6.56
C LYS A 259 3.00 -22.32 6.93
N ALA A 260 2.36 -22.99 5.97
CA ALA A 260 1.72 -24.29 6.21
C ALA A 260 2.69 -25.36 6.71
N SER A 261 3.90 -25.43 6.12
CA SER A 261 4.91 -26.43 6.55
C SER A 261 5.38 -26.20 8.00
N ILE A 262 5.44 -24.94 8.47
CA ILE A 262 5.78 -24.63 9.86
C ILE A 262 4.60 -24.92 10.79
N GLU A 263 3.37 -24.62 10.37
CA GLU A 263 2.16 -24.88 11.16
C GLU A 263 1.95 -26.38 11.40
N GLU A 264 2.18 -27.20 10.39
CA GLU A 264 2.03 -28.66 10.44
C GLU A 264 3.22 -29.38 11.10
N TYR A 265 4.36 -28.68 11.25
CA TYR A 265 5.56 -29.29 11.83
C TYR A 265 5.37 -29.54 13.33
N GLU A 266 5.63 -30.79 13.74
CA GLU A 266 5.69 -31.21 15.15
C GLU A 266 7.09 -31.77 15.46
N PRO A 267 7.76 -31.27 16.51
CA PRO A 267 9.07 -31.75 16.94
C PRO A 267 8.95 -33.17 17.52
N VAL A 268 9.36 -34.17 16.77
CA VAL A 268 9.50 -35.56 17.22
C VAL A 268 10.87 -36.08 16.80
N THR A 269 11.37 -37.14 17.48
CA THR A 269 12.75 -37.62 17.34
C THR A 269 13.20 -37.83 15.89
N ASP A 270 12.31 -38.25 15.00
CA ASP A 270 12.63 -38.58 13.61
C ASP A 270 12.29 -37.40 12.63
N SER A 271 11.79 -36.26 13.11
CA SER A 271 11.38 -35.11 12.26
C SER A 271 12.53 -34.20 11.83
N TYR A 272 13.78 -34.54 12.13
CA TYR A 272 14.95 -33.70 11.85
C TYR A 272 15.12 -33.36 10.36
N GLN A 273 14.79 -34.26 9.44
CA GLN A 273 14.92 -34.01 8.01
C GLN A 273 13.88 -32.97 7.56
N GLN A 274 12.67 -33.07 8.06
CA GLN A 274 11.60 -32.10 7.79
C GLN A 274 11.98 -30.70 8.31
N LEU A 275 12.56 -30.61 9.52
CA LEU A 275 13.07 -29.36 10.10
C LEU A 275 14.12 -28.70 9.18
N ILE A 276 15.10 -29.50 8.72
CA ILE A 276 16.15 -29.01 7.81
C ILE A 276 15.54 -28.51 6.49
N ASP A 277 14.58 -29.23 5.93
CA ASP A 277 13.97 -28.89 4.63
C ASP A 277 13.11 -27.61 4.73
N ILE A 278 12.41 -27.42 5.85
CA ILE A 278 11.69 -26.16 6.13
C ILE A 278 12.69 -24.99 6.19
N VAL A 279 13.77 -25.12 6.96
CA VAL A 279 14.75 -24.05 7.15
C VAL A 279 15.50 -23.74 5.86
N LYS A 280 15.76 -24.73 5.00
CA LYS A 280 16.30 -24.49 3.65
C LYS A 280 15.37 -23.62 2.78
N LYS A 281 14.04 -23.83 2.85
CA LYS A 281 13.05 -23.01 2.13
C LYS A 281 13.05 -21.56 2.63
N LEU A 282 13.29 -21.34 3.92
CA LEU A 282 13.34 -20.01 4.51
C LEU A 282 14.52 -19.15 4.00
N ASP A 283 15.57 -19.76 3.46
CA ASP A 283 16.82 -19.10 3.01
C ASP A 283 17.38 -18.14 4.06
N ILE A 284 18.01 -18.72 5.09
CA ILE A 284 18.52 -18.01 6.28
C ILE A 284 19.55 -16.91 5.98
N ARG A 285 20.07 -16.84 4.76
CA ARG A 285 21.02 -15.79 4.33
C ARG A 285 20.36 -14.43 4.18
N LYS A 286 19.03 -14.39 3.91
CA LYS A 286 18.24 -13.15 3.75
C LYS A 286 17.67 -12.74 5.11
N LYS A 287 18.50 -12.25 6.00
CA LYS A 287 18.16 -11.99 7.43
C LYS A 287 16.96 -11.06 7.63
N ASP A 288 16.88 -9.95 6.87
CA ASP A 288 15.77 -9.00 6.99
C ASP A 288 14.43 -9.60 6.56
N ARG A 289 14.44 -10.38 5.47
CA ARG A 289 13.24 -11.10 5.01
C ARG A 289 12.78 -12.13 6.03
N LEU A 290 13.73 -12.89 6.60
CA LEU A 290 13.45 -13.89 7.62
C LEU A 290 12.91 -13.27 8.90
N LYS A 291 13.46 -12.14 9.32
CA LYS A 291 12.94 -11.35 10.45
C LYS A 291 11.49 -10.93 10.21
N ASN A 292 11.19 -10.31 9.05
CA ASN A 292 9.83 -9.92 8.70
C ASN A 292 8.86 -11.12 8.66
N PHE A 293 9.30 -12.27 8.15
CA PHE A 293 8.51 -13.50 8.13
C PHE A 293 8.13 -13.95 9.56
N PHE A 294 9.10 -14.02 10.47
CA PHE A 294 8.82 -14.42 11.86
C PHE A 294 8.00 -13.39 12.63
N GLU A 295 8.17 -12.09 12.36
CA GLU A 295 7.33 -11.05 12.95
C GLU A 295 5.86 -11.20 12.53
N VAL A 296 5.60 -11.48 11.24
CA VAL A 296 4.25 -11.80 10.74
C VAL A 296 3.69 -13.03 11.45
N TYR A 297 4.47 -14.11 11.48
CA TYR A 297 4.04 -15.40 12.02
C TYR A 297 3.80 -15.36 13.55
N THR A 298 4.57 -14.55 14.27
CA THR A 298 4.38 -14.33 15.72
C THR A 298 3.07 -13.62 16.02
N ASN A 299 2.66 -12.67 15.17
CA ASN A 299 1.40 -11.94 15.35
C ASN A 299 0.17 -12.85 15.26
N ASP A 300 0.29 -14.01 14.62
CA ASP A 300 -0.76 -15.05 14.54
C ASP A 300 -0.83 -15.93 15.83
N GLY A 301 -0.10 -15.58 16.88
CA GLY A 301 -0.14 -16.32 18.15
C GLY A 301 0.80 -17.53 18.25
N ASN A 302 1.67 -17.73 17.25
CA ASN A 302 2.56 -18.91 17.12
C ASN A 302 3.94 -18.74 17.76
N LYS A 303 4.06 -17.96 18.83
CA LYS A 303 5.34 -17.60 19.45
C LYS A 303 6.23 -18.82 19.77
N GLY A 304 5.69 -19.88 20.33
CA GLY A 304 6.47 -21.07 20.69
C GLY A 304 7.12 -21.75 19.49
N LYS A 305 6.39 -21.85 18.36
CA LYS A 305 6.96 -22.38 17.12
C LYS A 305 8.02 -21.44 16.53
N VAL A 306 7.78 -20.12 16.59
CA VAL A 306 8.78 -19.13 16.16
C VAL A 306 10.07 -19.28 16.96
N ASP A 307 9.99 -19.31 18.28
CA ASP A 307 11.16 -19.44 19.17
C ASP A 307 11.94 -20.73 18.87
N PHE A 308 11.23 -21.85 18.61
CA PHE A 308 11.86 -23.11 18.21
C PHE A 308 12.63 -22.99 16.89
N PHE A 309 12.03 -22.46 15.85
CA PHE A 309 12.70 -22.32 14.55
C PHE A 309 13.84 -21.30 14.60
N GLN A 310 13.67 -20.19 15.29
CA GLN A 310 14.71 -19.16 15.42
C GLN A 310 15.93 -19.70 16.16
N SER A 311 15.74 -20.40 17.26
CA SER A 311 16.88 -20.98 18.00
C SER A 311 17.63 -22.05 17.20
N PHE A 312 16.95 -22.85 16.38
CA PHE A 312 17.62 -23.75 15.46
C PHE A 312 18.41 -23.04 14.38
N ILE A 313 17.83 -21.98 13.79
CA ILE A 313 18.52 -21.15 12.79
C ILE A 313 19.76 -20.49 13.37
N GLU A 314 19.72 -20.01 14.62
CA GLU A 314 20.89 -19.46 15.30
C GLU A 314 22.01 -20.50 15.47
N LYS A 315 21.68 -21.76 15.81
CA LYS A 315 22.65 -22.86 15.86
C LYS A 315 23.29 -23.12 14.50
N LEU A 316 22.51 -23.09 13.43
CA LEU A 316 23.02 -23.21 12.05
C LEU A 316 23.91 -22.03 11.63
N ASP A 317 23.55 -20.79 12.02
CA ASP A 317 24.35 -19.57 11.73
C ASP A 317 25.68 -19.55 12.49
N GLN A 318 25.74 -20.20 13.64
CA GLN A 318 26.96 -20.35 14.45
C GLN A 318 27.86 -21.51 13.99
N PHE A 319 27.33 -22.47 13.21
CA PHE A 319 28.09 -23.60 12.70
C PHE A 319 29.27 -23.14 11.83
N ARG A 320 30.45 -23.71 12.07
CA ARG A 320 31.66 -23.45 11.28
C ARG A 320 32.32 -24.79 10.96
N LEU A 321 32.75 -24.92 9.71
CA LEU A 321 33.58 -26.05 9.28
C LEU A 321 34.95 -26.00 9.95
N GLU A 322 35.45 -27.14 10.36
CA GLU A 322 36.83 -27.28 10.84
C GLU A 322 37.83 -27.01 9.70
N ASP A 323 39.06 -26.59 10.03
CA ASP A 323 40.06 -26.22 9.05
C ASP A 323 40.49 -27.41 8.16
N GLU A 324 40.41 -28.63 8.68
CA GLU A 324 40.69 -29.86 7.93
C GLU A 324 39.57 -30.12 6.89
N ASP A 325 38.32 -29.91 7.24
CA ASP A 325 37.15 -30.12 6.34
C ASP A 325 37.12 -29.10 5.19
N ARG A 326 37.60 -27.88 5.45
CA ARG A 326 37.68 -26.82 4.42
C ARG A 326 38.63 -27.16 3.28
N LYS A 327 39.59 -28.07 3.51
CA LYS A 327 40.58 -28.49 2.50
C LYS A 327 40.11 -29.64 1.63
N LYS A 328 38.93 -30.24 1.93
CA LYS A 328 38.34 -31.34 1.18
C LYS A 328 37.74 -30.87 -0.15
N PRO A 329 37.55 -31.77 -1.12
CA PRO A 329 36.82 -31.49 -2.34
C PRO A 329 35.41 -31.00 -2.04
N ASN A 330 34.83 -30.14 -2.91
CA ASN A 330 33.50 -29.53 -2.69
C ASN A 330 32.40 -30.53 -2.39
N ASP A 331 32.42 -31.70 -3.05
CA ASP A 331 31.41 -32.75 -2.81
C ASP A 331 31.51 -33.38 -1.42
N GLU A 332 32.75 -33.49 -0.88
CA GLU A 332 32.99 -33.98 0.48
C GLU A 332 32.61 -32.92 1.51
N ILE A 333 32.95 -31.64 1.27
CA ILE A 333 32.53 -30.50 2.12
C ILE A 333 31.01 -30.48 2.25
N LYS A 334 30.29 -30.65 1.13
CA LYS A 334 28.82 -30.69 1.14
C LYS A 334 28.28 -31.81 2.03
N LYS A 335 28.86 -33.02 1.95
CA LYS A 335 28.47 -34.15 2.80
C LYS A 335 28.74 -33.89 4.29
N VAL A 336 29.87 -33.24 4.62
CA VAL A 336 30.20 -32.84 6.00
C VAL A 336 29.16 -31.85 6.52
N ILE A 337 28.82 -30.83 5.74
CA ILE A 337 27.81 -29.82 6.11
C ILE A 337 26.45 -30.50 6.32
N GLU A 338 26.02 -31.36 5.41
CA GLU A 338 24.74 -32.07 5.51
C GLU A 338 24.70 -32.97 6.76
N HIS A 339 25.79 -33.66 7.05
CA HIS A 339 25.90 -34.49 8.25
C HIS A 339 25.84 -33.65 9.54
N SER A 340 26.59 -32.54 9.59
CA SER A 340 26.60 -31.63 10.75
C SER A 340 25.24 -30.98 10.98
N HIS A 341 24.55 -30.52 9.93
CA HIS A 341 23.22 -29.98 10.04
C HIS A 341 22.21 -31.01 10.54
N ARG A 342 22.37 -32.28 10.16
CA ARG A 342 21.55 -33.39 10.67
C ARG A 342 21.75 -33.58 12.18
N ILE A 343 22.99 -33.62 12.66
CA ILE A 343 23.30 -33.75 14.08
C ILE A 343 22.70 -32.56 14.85
N LEU A 344 22.95 -31.33 14.39
CA LEU A 344 22.39 -30.14 15.02
C LEU A 344 20.86 -30.16 15.13
N ALA A 345 20.17 -30.67 14.08
CA ALA A 345 18.71 -30.77 14.07
C ALA A 345 18.21 -31.85 15.08
N GLN A 346 18.89 -32.99 15.14
CA GLN A 346 18.56 -34.06 16.10
C GLN A 346 18.76 -33.61 17.54
N ASP A 347 19.87 -32.94 17.83
CA ASP A 347 20.16 -32.43 19.19
C ASP A 347 19.19 -31.32 19.57
N HIS A 348 18.85 -30.43 18.65
CA HIS A 348 17.88 -29.35 18.88
C HIS A 348 16.48 -29.90 19.22
N ILE A 349 16.01 -30.91 18.51
CA ILE A 349 14.73 -31.56 18.78
C ILE A 349 14.77 -32.24 20.16
N ARG A 350 15.87 -32.96 20.48
CA ARG A 350 16.01 -33.64 21.78
C ARG A 350 15.96 -32.62 22.92
N GLU A 351 16.77 -31.54 22.85
CA GLU A 351 16.75 -30.47 23.85
C GLU A 351 15.36 -29.85 24.05
N TYR A 352 14.63 -29.68 22.95
CA TYR A 352 13.25 -29.16 23.01
C TYR A 352 12.30 -30.11 23.72
N LEU A 353 12.36 -31.42 23.41
CA LEU A 353 11.51 -32.44 24.02
C LEU A 353 11.83 -32.66 25.51
N ASP A 354 13.13 -32.55 25.89
CA ASP A 354 13.58 -32.71 27.31
C ASP A 354 13.14 -31.50 28.18
N ASN A 355 12.81 -30.36 27.58
CA ASN A 355 12.40 -29.14 28.29
C ASN A 355 10.86 -28.92 28.30
N GLN A 356 10.07 -29.84 27.72
CA GLN A 356 8.60 -29.84 27.82
C GLN A 356 8.11 -30.70 28.97
#